data_7ff45b9c892e5fb36747a8b05f9c79aa
#
_entry.id   7ff45b9c892e5fb36747a8b05f9c79aa
#
_cell.length_a   1.000
_cell.length_b   1.000
_cell.length_c   1.000
_cell.angle_alpha   90.00
_cell.angle_beta   90.00
_cell.angle_gamma   90.00
#
_symmetry.space_group_name_H-M   'P 1'
#
loop_
_entity.id
_entity.type
_entity.pdbx_description
1 polymer ?
#
loop_
_entity_poly.entity_id
_entity_poly.type
_entity_poly.pdbx_seq_one_letter_code
_entity_poly.pdbx_strand_id
1 'polypeptide(L)'
;MKICIEGIENNKIVKNILISGSKSESNRLLILQKLFDGINITNLSDSDDTHHLQHALSSNEAIINIGHAGTAMRFLTSYFALKDGREVILTGSERMQNRPIQILVNALRDLGATISYEAKEGYPPIRIKGTKITKDKVQINGNVSSQYISSLLLIASKLKNGLEIELIGKITSIPYINMTLSLMNQLGIETVFVNQIIKVKPLKQSKKQYVIVESDWSSASYFYSIVALSEIGSEIRLSSYKKESIQGDAILVSIYKHFGVETTFSGSTVVLKKVIQSNNKHLKLDLNKAPDIAQTIAVTSFGLGISCELLGLHTLKIKETDRLEALQKELTKLGAHISVTNNSLYLESNSILHANISIET
;
A
#
# COMPACT_ATOMS: atom_id res chain seq x y z
N MET A 1 -0.36 -12.75 -21.72
CA MET A 1 0.67 -13.78 -21.45
C MET A 1 0.00 -14.95 -20.76
N LYS A 2 0.26 -16.20 -21.16
CA LYS A 2 -0.20 -17.39 -20.42
C LYS A 2 1.02 -18.02 -19.75
N ILE A 3 0.90 -18.34 -18.47
CA ILE A 3 1.93 -19.06 -17.71
C ILE A 3 1.31 -20.38 -17.28
N CYS A 4 1.98 -21.50 -17.56
CA CYS A 4 1.61 -22.81 -17.03
C CYS A 4 2.44 -23.04 -15.76
N ILE A 5 1.77 -23.39 -14.67
CA ILE A 5 2.42 -23.72 -13.40
C ILE A 5 2.17 -25.20 -13.13
N GLU A 6 3.24 -25.97 -13.04
CA GLU A 6 3.20 -27.39 -12.68
C GLU A 6 3.45 -27.55 -11.18
N GLY A 7 2.85 -28.56 -10.58
CA GLY A 7 3.06 -28.88 -9.18
C GLY A 7 4.51 -29.30 -8.90
N ILE A 8 5.02 -29.00 -7.73
CA ILE A 8 6.37 -29.39 -7.29
C ILE A 8 6.28 -30.77 -6.66
N GLU A 9 7.05 -31.75 -7.17
CA GLU A 9 7.08 -33.13 -6.63
C GLU A 9 7.71 -33.18 -5.22
N ASN A 10 8.66 -32.29 -4.92
CA ASN A 10 9.32 -32.21 -3.61
C ASN A 10 8.88 -30.94 -2.89
N ASN A 11 8.00 -31.08 -1.91
CA ASN A 11 7.38 -29.98 -1.21
C ASN A 11 8.25 -29.32 -0.13
N LYS A 12 9.50 -29.77 0.07
CA LYS A 12 10.43 -29.14 1.01
C LYS A 12 11.26 -28.07 0.31
N ILE A 13 11.12 -26.83 0.75
CA ILE A 13 11.73 -25.66 0.15
C ILE A 13 12.76 -25.06 1.11
N VAL A 14 13.98 -24.78 0.62
CA VAL A 14 15.00 -23.98 1.33
C VAL A 14 15.57 -22.97 0.34
N LYS A 15 15.23 -21.69 0.52
CA LYS A 15 15.61 -20.62 -0.42
C LYS A 15 15.91 -19.29 0.28
N ASN A 16 16.79 -18.53 -0.34
CA ASN A 16 17.00 -17.11 -0.04
C ASN A 16 16.37 -16.27 -1.16
N ILE A 17 15.54 -15.32 -0.81
CA ILE A 17 14.80 -14.48 -1.75
C ILE A 17 15.08 -13.01 -1.44
N LEU A 18 15.35 -12.25 -2.49
CA LEU A 18 15.42 -10.81 -2.44
C LEU A 18 14.05 -10.24 -2.83
N ILE A 19 13.51 -9.38 -2.00
CA ILE A 19 12.30 -8.63 -2.28
C ILE A 19 12.67 -7.17 -2.39
N SER A 20 12.17 -6.48 -3.41
CA SER A 20 12.34 -5.04 -3.57
C SER A 20 11.70 -4.26 -2.41
N GLY A 21 12.07 -3.02 -2.26
CA GLY A 21 11.55 -2.15 -1.21
C GLY A 21 10.03 -1.96 -1.30
N SER A 22 9.43 -1.60 -0.17
CA SER A 22 8.01 -1.31 -0.07
C SER A 22 7.59 -0.19 -1.03
N LYS A 23 6.58 -0.47 -1.86
CA LYS A 23 5.94 0.54 -2.71
C LYS A 23 5.46 1.74 -1.90
N SER A 24 4.83 1.46 -0.77
CA SER A 24 4.24 2.48 0.10
C SER A 24 5.29 3.41 0.72
N GLU A 25 6.44 2.89 1.13
CA GLU A 25 7.57 3.70 1.63
C GLU A 25 8.27 4.42 0.48
N SER A 26 8.60 3.71 -0.60
CA SER A 26 9.30 4.26 -1.77
C SER A 26 8.61 5.48 -2.33
N ASN A 27 7.30 5.40 -2.56
CA ASN A 27 6.55 6.49 -3.15
C ASN A 27 6.50 7.73 -2.25
N ARG A 28 6.47 7.55 -0.91
CA ARG A 28 6.55 8.66 0.05
C ARG A 28 7.92 9.30 0.06
N LEU A 29 8.96 8.49 0.12
CA LEU A 29 10.34 8.94 0.15
C LEU A 29 10.74 9.64 -1.16
N LEU A 30 10.28 9.19 -2.33
CA LEU A 30 10.51 9.85 -3.61
C LEU A 30 9.92 11.27 -3.67
N ILE A 31 8.71 11.48 -3.14
CA ILE A 31 8.15 12.84 -3.02
C ILE A 31 9.01 13.69 -2.10
N LEU A 32 9.38 13.18 -0.92
CA LEU A 32 10.23 13.92 0.03
C LEU A 32 11.62 14.21 -0.55
N GLN A 33 12.24 13.26 -1.25
CA GLN A 33 13.50 13.45 -1.97
C GLN A 33 13.42 14.56 -3.02
N LYS A 34 12.29 14.65 -3.74
CA LYS A 34 12.09 15.68 -4.77
C LYS A 34 11.77 17.06 -4.17
N LEU A 35 11.26 17.09 -2.95
CA LEU A 35 10.99 18.33 -2.21
C LEU A 35 12.21 18.84 -1.44
N PHE A 36 13.12 17.96 -1.03
CA PHE A 36 14.27 18.29 -0.19
C PHE A 36 15.56 17.70 -0.75
N ASP A 37 16.59 18.52 -0.88
CA ASP A 37 17.89 18.08 -1.36
C ASP A 37 18.62 17.21 -0.31
N GLY A 38 19.55 16.36 -0.77
CA GLY A 38 20.43 15.59 0.10
C GLY A 38 19.85 14.27 0.63
N ILE A 39 18.66 13.87 0.24
CA ILE A 39 18.08 12.58 0.59
C ILE A 39 18.50 11.54 -0.46
N ASN A 40 19.24 10.52 -0.03
CA ASN A 40 19.65 9.39 -0.86
C ASN A 40 18.88 8.14 -0.45
N ILE A 41 18.19 7.51 -1.39
CA ILE A 41 17.31 6.38 -1.14
C ILE A 41 17.87 5.15 -1.86
N THR A 42 17.93 4.03 -1.16
CA THR A 42 18.31 2.72 -1.70
C THR A 42 17.22 1.70 -1.45
N ASN A 43 17.25 0.58 -2.15
CA ASN A 43 16.24 -0.49 -2.11
C ASN A 43 14.83 0.04 -2.43
N LEU A 44 14.69 0.84 -3.50
CA LEU A 44 13.38 1.29 -3.95
C LEU A 44 12.52 0.10 -4.43
N SER A 45 11.22 0.29 -4.42
CA SER A 45 10.27 -0.66 -5.00
C SER A 45 10.44 -0.75 -6.50
N ASP A 46 10.33 -1.97 -7.02
CA ASP A 46 10.30 -2.30 -8.46
C ASP A 46 8.86 -2.39 -9.01
N SER A 47 7.90 -1.74 -8.36
CA SER A 47 6.52 -1.73 -8.81
C SER A 47 6.27 -0.66 -9.88
N ASP A 48 5.32 -0.95 -10.79
CA ASP A 48 4.88 0.02 -11.82
C ASP A 48 4.46 1.37 -11.21
N ASP A 49 3.80 1.36 -10.06
CA ASP A 49 3.43 2.57 -9.31
C ASP A 49 4.66 3.46 -9.02
N THR A 50 5.77 2.84 -8.59
CA THR A 50 7.01 3.55 -8.26
C THR A 50 7.70 4.04 -9.53
N HIS A 51 7.74 3.24 -10.58
CA HIS A 51 8.30 3.65 -11.88
C HIS A 51 7.53 4.82 -12.49
N HIS A 52 6.21 4.76 -12.51
CA HIS A 52 5.37 5.88 -12.97
C HIS A 52 5.60 7.16 -12.15
N LEU A 53 5.74 7.03 -10.82
CA LEU A 53 6.02 8.18 -9.96
C LEU A 53 7.40 8.78 -10.26
N GLN A 54 8.46 7.95 -10.39
CA GLN A 54 9.81 8.42 -10.72
C GLN A 54 9.85 9.14 -12.06
N HIS A 55 9.22 8.56 -13.09
CA HIS A 55 9.10 9.16 -14.40
C HIS A 55 8.41 10.53 -14.32
N ALA A 56 7.24 10.60 -13.68
CA ALA A 56 6.46 11.83 -13.53
C ALA A 56 7.24 12.93 -12.78
N LEU A 57 7.99 12.58 -11.74
CA LEU A 57 8.81 13.52 -10.96
C LEU A 57 10.02 14.08 -11.73
N SER A 58 10.48 13.40 -12.78
CA SER A 58 11.57 13.82 -13.65
C SER A 58 11.09 14.43 -14.97
N SER A 59 9.82 14.21 -15.35
CA SER A 59 9.26 14.68 -16.62
C SER A 59 9.00 16.20 -16.62
N ASN A 60 9.24 16.79 -17.80
CA ASN A 60 8.84 18.19 -18.09
C ASN A 60 7.60 18.27 -19.00
N GLU A 61 6.97 17.15 -19.30
CA GLU A 61 5.80 17.09 -20.17
C GLU A 61 4.60 17.84 -19.57
N ALA A 62 3.78 18.42 -20.45
CA ALA A 62 2.54 19.08 -20.05
C ALA A 62 1.42 18.09 -19.68
N ILE A 63 1.47 16.88 -20.26
CA ILE A 63 0.52 15.79 -19.98
C ILE A 63 1.29 14.62 -19.41
N ILE A 64 0.95 14.20 -18.20
CA ILE A 64 1.60 13.10 -17.50
C ILE A 64 0.60 11.97 -17.30
N ASN A 65 0.88 10.85 -17.96
CA ASN A 65 0.08 9.63 -17.82
C ASN A 65 0.77 8.68 -16.81
N ILE A 66 0.07 8.37 -15.73
CA ILE A 66 0.58 7.50 -14.65
C ILE A 66 -0.05 6.10 -14.68
N GLY A 67 -0.65 5.70 -15.79
CA GLY A 67 -1.29 4.39 -15.92
C GLY A 67 -2.38 4.16 -14.86
N HIS A 68 -2.26 3.07 -14.13
CA HIS A 68 -3.17 2.72 -13.02
C HIS A 68 -2.57 2.99 -11.63
N ALA A 69 -1.46 3.72 -11.55
CA ALA A 69 -0.71 4.03 -10.33
C ALA A 69 -1.47 4.97 -9.40
N GLY A 70 -2.29 4.40 -8.50
CA GLY A 70 -3.17 5.15 -7.62
C GLY A 70 -2.46 6.07 -6.65
N THR A 71 -1.34 5.61 -6.08
CA THR A 71 -0.53 6.39 -5.16
C THR A 71 0.14 7.55 -5.89
N ALA A 72 0.67 7.30 -7.10
CA ALA A 72 1.27 8.34 -7.93
C ALA A 72 0.27 9.45 -8.27
N MET A 73 -0.97 9.11 -8.69
CA MET A 73 -2.02 10.08 -8.95
C MET A 73 -2.22 11.04 -7.76
N ARG A 74 -2.37 10.51 -6.55
CA ARG A 74 -2.66 11.33 -5.36
C ARG A 74 -1.46 12.17 -4.93
N PHE A 75 -0.28 11.57 -4.88
CA PHE A 75 0.92 12.26 -4.43
C PHE A 75 1.38 13.34 -5.41
N LEU A 76 1.32 13.07 -6.70
CA LEU A 76 1.64 14.04 -7.74
C LEU A 76 0.65 15.20 -7.79
N THR A 77 -0.63 14.96 -7.48
CA THR A 77 -1.62 16.04 -7.40
C THR A 77 -1.20 17.11 -6.38
N SER A 78 -0.83 16.71 -5.17
CA SER A 78 -0.33 17.64 -4.16
C SER A 78 1.04 18.22 -4.52
N TYR A 79 1.93 17.41 -5.06
CA TYR A 79 3.28 17.85 -5.46
C TYR A 79 3.23 18.95 -6.54
N PHE A 80 2.47 18.74 -7.62
CA PHE A 80 2.37 19.72 -8.69
C PHE A 80 1.61 20.98 -8.26
N ALA A 81 0.67 20.88 -7.31
CA ALA A 81 -0.02 22.02 -6.75
C ALA A 81 0.95 23.06 -6.11
N LEU A 82 2.13 22.60 -5.62
CA LEU A 82 3.18 23.45 -5.05
C LEU A 82 4.16 24.02 -6.09
N LYS A 83 4.18 23.52 -7.33
CA LYS A 83 5.18 23.90 -8.33
C LYS A 83 4.78 25.19 -9.03
N ASP A 84 5.00 26.33 -8.36
CA ASP A 84 4.68 27.66 -8.87
C ASP A 84 5.15 27.86 -10.33
N GLY A 85 4.27 28.35 -11.18
CA GLY A 85 4.51 28.54 -12.61
C GLY A 85 4.46 27.29 -13.48
N ARG A 86 4.29 26.07 -12.91
CA ARG A 86 4.11 24.85 -13.69
C ARG A 86 2.63 24.52 -13.84
N GLU A 87 2.24 24.25 -15.09
CA GLU A 87 0.92 23.70 -15.41
C GLU A 87 1.07 22.29 -15.97
N VAL A 88 0.24 21.34 -15.49
CA VAL A 88 0.28 19.95 -15.91
C VAL A 88 -1.13 19.34 -15.93
N ILE A 89 -1.41 18.51 -16.94
CA ILE A 89 -2.57 17.63 -16.96
C ILE A 89 -2.11 16.25 -16.45
N LEU A 90 -2.67 15.82 -15.33
CA LEU A 90 -2.39 14.53 -14.75
C LEU A 90 -3.51 13.55 -15.11
N THR A 91 -3.16 12.49 -15.83
CA THR A 91 -4.10 11.48 -16.34
C THR A 91 -3.62 10.06 -16.05
N GLY A 92 -4.39 9.07 -16.45
CA GLY A 92 -4.05 7.65 -16.31
C GLY A 92 -4.92 6.77 -17.21
N SER A 93 -4.86 5.45 -16.97
CA SER A 93 -5.70 4.48 -17.65
C SER A 93 -7.20 4.78 -17.49
N GLU A 94 -8.04 4.18 -18.31
CA GLU A 94 -9.50 4.29 -18.19
C GLU A 94 -9.98 3.95 -16.76
N ARG A 95 -9.43 2.88 -16.16
CA ARG A 95 -9.71 2.53 -14.76
C ARG A 95 -9.32 3.63 -13.79
N MET A 96 -8.17 4.30 -13.99
CA MET A 96 -7.74 5.43 -13.16
C MET A 96 -8.68 6.61 -13.30
N GLN A 97 -9.16 6.90 -14.50
CA GLN A 97 -10.11 7.99 -14.75
C GLN A 97 -11.50 7.74 -14.10
N ASN A 98 -11.77 6.51 -13.66
CA ASN A 98 -12.96 6.14 -12.89
C ASN A 98 -12.71 6.06 -11.37
N ARG A 99 -11.50 6.41 -10.90
CA ARG A 99 -11.18 6.44 -9.45
C ARG A 99 -11.31 7.86 -8.91
N PRO A 100 -12.15 8.09 -7.87
CA PRO A 100 -12.41 9.42 -7.35
C PRO A 100 -11.15 10.09 -6.80
N ILE A 101 -11.08 11.44 -6.97
CA ILE A 101 -10.01 12.29 -6.43
C ILE A 101 -10.56 13.58 -5.82
N GLN A 102 -11.86 13.79 -5.88
CA GLN A 102 -12.53 15.03 -5.49
C GLN A 102 -12.17 15.50 -4.07
N ILE A 103 -12.11 14.59 -3.13
CA ILE A 103 -11.82 14.92 -1.73
C ILE A 103 -10.44 15.58 -1.59
N LEU A 104 -9.43 15.03 -2.27
CA LEU A 104 -8.09 15.63 -2.27
C LEU A 104 -8.07 16.97 -3.01
N VAL A 105 -8.73 17.05 -4.16
CA VAL A 105 -8.79 18.31 -4.95
C VAL A 105 -9.48 19.40 -4.15
N ASN A 106 -10.57 19.12 -3.46
CA ASN A 106 -11.27 20.09 -2.63
C ASN A 106 -10.37 20.56 -1.47
N ALA A 107 -9.72 19.65 -0.76
CA ALA A 107 -8.79 19.99 0.31
C ALA A 107 -7.62 20.88 -0.19
N LEU A 108 -7.07 20.60 -1.37
CA LEU A 108 -6.03 21.43 -1.98
C LEU A 108 -6.56 22.79 -2.45
N ARG A 109 -7.77 22.86 -3.00
CA ARG A 109 -8.45 24.13 -3.35
C ARG A 109 -8.72 24.99 -2.11
N ASP A 110 -9.13 24.34 -1.00
CA ASP A 110 -9.32 25.04 0.28
C ASP A 110 -8.02 25.65 0.80
N LEU A 111 -6.88 25.00 0.54
CA LEU A 111 -5.54 25.54 0.84
C LEU A 111 -5.09 26.63 -0.13
N GLY A 112 -5.77 26.83 -1.26
CA GLY A 112 -5.49 27.84 -2.27
C GLY A 112 -4.87 27.32 -3.57
N ALA A 113 -4.86 26.00 -3.79
CA ALA A 113 -4.39 25.44 -5.06
C ALA A 113 -5.39 25.65 -6.20
N THR A 114 -4.86 25.78 -7.42
CA THR A 114 -5.66 25.93 -8.65
C THR A 114 -5.69 24.60 -9.40
N ILE A 115 -6.81 23.89 -9.32
CA ILE A 115 -7.00 22.58 -9.94
C ILE A 115 -8.38 22.56 -10.61
N SER A 116 -8.45 22.06 -11.85
CA SER A 116 -9.71 21.85 -12.59
C SER A 116 -9.78 20.43 -13.13
N TYR A 117 -10.98 19.98 -13.45
CA TYR A 117 -11.21 18.68 -14.10
C TYR A 117 -11.29 18.87 -15.60
N GLU A 118 -10.68 17.99 -16.37
CA GLU A 118 -10.68 18.07 -17.84
C GLU A 118 -11.91 17.40 -18.47
N ALA A 119 -12.53 16.45 -17.76
CA ALA A 119 -13.68 15.70 -18.27
C ALA A 119 -14.80 15.62 -17.22
N LYS A 120 -14.72 14.65 -16.31
CA LYS A 120 -15.76 14.38 -15.32
C LYS A 120 -15.39 15.01 -13.97
N GLU A 121 -16.31 15.81 -13.42
CA GLU A 121 -16.11 16.40 -12.07
C GLU A 121 -15.85 15.31 -11.03
N GLY A 122 -14.80 15.52 -10.22
CA GLY A 122 -14.39 14.58 -9.18
C GLY A 122 -13.42 13.49 -9.60
N TYR A 123 -13.08 13.39 -10.90
CA TYR A 123 -12.28 12.32 -11.47
C TYR A 123 -11.14 12.84 -12.36
N PRO A 124 -10.03 12.10 -12.51
CA PRO A 124 -9.03 12.41 -13.53
C PRO A 124 -9.65 12.29 -14.95
N PRO A 125 -9.07 12.97 -15.98
CA PRO A 125 -7.87 13.81 -15.92
C PRO A 125 -8.11 15.12 -15.18
N ILE A 126 -7.08 15.62 -14.50
CA ILE A 126 -7.11 16.91 -13.79
C ILE A 126 -6.00 17.81 -14.30
N ARG A 127 -6.33 19.09 -14.47
CA ARG A 127 -5.36 20.16 -14.76
C ARG A 127 -4.96 20.82 -13.46
N ILE A 128 -3.66 20.89 -13.20
CA ILE A 128 -3.08 21.44 -11.99
C ILE A 128 -2.21 22.63 -12.42
N LYS A 129 -2.52 23.81 -11.94
CA LYS A 129 -1.68 24.99 -12.08
C LYS A 129 -1.00 25.26 -10.75
N GLY A 130 0.31 25.02 -10.69
CA GLY A 130 1.10 25.22 -9.48
C GLY A 130 1.05 26.66 -9.00
N THR A 131 0.82 26.83 -7.72
CA THR A 131 0.65 28.14 -7.06
C THR A 131 1.28 28.15 -5.69
N LYS A 132 1.55 29.34 -5.14
CA LYS A 132 1.96 29.48 -3.75
C LYS A 132 0.76 29.24 -2.84
N ILE A 133 0.77 28.11 -2.16
CA ILE A 133 -0.22 27.79 -1.12
C ILE A 133 0.07 28.64 0.12
N THR A 134 -0.91 29.39 0.57
CA THR A 134 -0.77 30.36 1.66
C THR A 134 -1.48 29.96 2.95
N LYS A 135 -2.49 29.10 2.85
CA LYS A 135 -3.21 28.62 4.03
C LYS A 135 -2.48 27.40 4.65
N ASP A 136 -2.59 27.27 5.94
CA ASP A 136 -1.88 26.29 6.77
C ASP A 136 -2.83 25.39 7.60
N LYS A 137 -4.13 25.41 7.30
CA LYS A 137 -5.14 24.56 7.93
C LYS A 137 -6.11 24.01 6.90
N VAL A 138 -6.48 22.74 7.07
CA VAL A 138 -7.47 22.06 6.23
C VAL A 138 -8.20 20.98 7.02
N GLN A 139 -9.47 20.79 6.70
CA GLN A 139 -10.30 19.69 7.22
C GLN A 139 -10.47 18.62 6.12
N ILE A 140 -10.43 17.35 6.51
CA ILE A 140 -10.69 16.24 5.59
C ILE A 140 -11.35 15.08 6.36
N ASN A 141 -12.28 14.37 5.73
CA ASN A 141 -12.90 13.20 6.35
C ASN A 141 -11.88 12.10 6.66
N GLY A 142 -11.87 11.58 7.87
CA GLY A 142 -10.94 10.53 8.32
C GLY A 142 -11.25 9.12 7.74
N ASN A 143 -12.47 8.90 7.23
CA ASN A 143 -12.92 7.63 6.66
C ASN A 143 -12.61 7.47 5.16
N VAL A 144 -11.82 8.36 4.60
CA VAL A 144 -11.38 8.33 3.20
C VAL A 144 -10.07 7.53 3.04
N SER A 145 -9.66 7.33 1.79
CA SER A 145 -8.36 6.73 1.50
C SER A 145 -7.22 7.50 2.19
N SER A 146 -6.40 6.78 2.96
CA SER A 146 -5.19 7.35 3.60
C SER A 146 -4.21 7.98 2.60
N GLN A 147 -4.33 7.67 1.30
CA GLN A 147 -3.53 8.30 0.25
C GLN A 147 -3.80 9.81 0.14
N TYR A 148 -5.04 10.26 0.39
CA TYR A 148 -5.36 11.69 0.39
C TYR A 148 -4.69 12.42 1.55
N ILE A 149 -4.81 11.85 2.76
CA ILE A 149 -4.17 12.42 3.96
C ILE A 149 -2.65 12.41 3.81
N SER A 150 -2.07 11.27 3.39
CA SER A 150 -0.62 11.16 3.15
C SER A 150 -0.13 12.16 2.09
N SER A 151 -0.91 12.40 1.05
CA SER A 151 -0.58 13.35 -0.01
C SER A 151 -0.44 14.78 0.51
N LEU A 152 -1.36 15.20 1.39
CA LEU A 152 -1.30 16.50 2.06
C LEU A 152 -0.12 16.59 3.05
N LEU A 153 0.12 15.52 3.82
CA LEU A 153 1.24 15.46 4.77
C LEU A 153 2.59 15.62 4.09
N LEU A 154 2.80 14.94 2.95
CA LEU A 154 4.08 14.95 2.24
C LEU A 154 4.48 16.36 1.77
N ILE A 155 3.51 17.21 1.41
CA ILE A 155 3.77 18.58 1.00
C ILE A 155 3.82 19.56 2.17
N ALA A 156 3.26 19.22 3.32
CA ALA A 156 3.03 20.09 4.45
C ALA A 156 4.28 20.82 4.93
N SER A 157 5.41 20.12 4.97
CA SER A 157 6.68 20.67 5.43
C SER A 157 7.33 21.69 4.48
N LYS A 158 6.83 21.82 3.25
CA LYS A 158 7.22 22.87 2.29
C LYS A 158 6.36 24.13 2.39
N LEU A 159 5.23 24.07 3.06
CA LEU A 159 4.40 25.25 3.30
C LEU A 159 5.07 26.18 4.30
N LYS A 160 4.87 27.49 4.13
CA LYS A 160 5.55 28.53 4.93
C LYS A 160 5.40 28.33 6.44
N ASN A 161 4.19 27.96 6.88
CA ASN A 161 3.86 27.77 8.30
C ASN A 161 3.69 26.26 8.66
N GLY A 162 4.00 25.34 7.74
CA GLY A 162 3.61 23.94 7.87
C GLY A 162 2.13 23.73 7.55
N LEU A 163 1.53 22.68 8.13
CA LEU A 163 0.12 22.36 7.89
C LEU A 163 -0.50 21.73 9.14
N GLU A 164 -1.70 22.14 9.48
CA GLU A 164 -2.60 21.51 10.43
C GLU A 164 -3.73 20.82 9.65
N ILE A 165 -3.88 19.51 9.81
CA ILE A 165 -4.95 18.71 9.19
C ILE A 165 -5.87 18.22 10.29
N GLU A 166 -7.14 18.61 10.23
CA GLU A 166 -8.19 18.09 11.11
C GLU A 166 -8.94 16.96 10.40
N LEU A 167 -8.95 15.78 11.02
CA LEU A 167 -9.62 14.59 10.50
C LEU A 167 -11.04 14.51 11.07
N ILE A 168 -12.03 14.58 10.22
CA ILE A 168 -13.44 14.57 10.64
C ILE A 168 -13.98 13.14 10.65
N GLY A 169 -14.62 12.76 11.75
CA GLY A 169 -15.29 11.45 11.90
C GLY A 169 -14.32 10.30 12.20
N LYS A 170 -14.71 9.08 11.85
CA LYS A 170 -13.90 7.87 12.12
C LYS A 170 -12.69 7.82 11.18
N ILE A 171 -11.51 7.63 11.78
CA ILE A 171 -10.27 7.50 11.01
C ILE A 171 -10.06 6.04 10.61
N THR A 172 -9.85 5.81 9.32
CA THR A 172 -9.48 4.50 8.76
C THR A 172 -8.04 4.50 8.27
N SER A 173 -7.45 3.30 8.09
CA SER A 173 -6.09 3.16 7.54
C SER A 173 -5.00 3.94 8.29
N ILE A 174 -5.11 4.05 9.62
CA ILE A 174 -4.14 4.71 10.52
C ILE A 174 -2.68 4.25 10.26
N PRO A 175 -2.37 2.95 9.99
CA PRO A 175 -1.00 2.52 9.72
C PRO A 175 -0.30 3.29 8.60
N TYR A 176 -1.02 3.62 7.52
CA TYR A 176 -0.44 4.38 6.40
C TYR A 176 -0.20 5.87 6.73
N ILE A 177 -1.04 6.45 7.61
CA ILE A 177 -0.81 7.81 8.13
C ILE A 177 0.46 7.78 9.00
N ASN A 178 0.54 6.85 9.95
CA ASN A 178 1.70 6.69 10.83
C ASN A 178 2.98 6.38 10.06
N MET A 179 2.92 5.56 9.00
CA MET A 179 4.06 5.33 8.10
C MET A 179 4.55 6.66 7.51
N THR A 180 3.65 7.50 7.02
CA THR A 180 4.01 8.80 6.44
C THR A 180 4.69 9.68 7.50
N LEU A 181 4.11 9.79 8.69
CA LEU A 181 4.66 10.59 9.80
C LEU A 181 6.03 10.04 10.27
N SER A 182 6.18 8.72 10.36
CA SER A 182 7.44 8.08 10.74
C SER A 182 8.56 8.37 9.76
N LEU A 183 8.29 8.27 8.44
CA LEU A 183 9.27 8.60 7.41
C LEU A 183 9.63 10.09 7.42
N MET A 184 8.64 10.98 7.64
CA MET A 184 8.88 12.42 7.78
C MET A 184 9.74 12.71 9.01
N ASN A 185 9.43 12.13 10.17
CA ASN A 185 10.22 12.29 11.40
C ASN A 185 11.65 11.76 11.24
N GLN A 186 11.83 10.62 10.56
CA GLN A 186 13.16 10.08 10.24
C GLN A 186 13.99 11.09 9.43
N LEU A 187 13.36 11.88 8.58
CA LEU A 187 14.01 12.93 7.77
C LEU A 187 14.14 14.27 8.53
N GLY A 188 13.77 14.32 9.81
CA GLY A 188 13.88 15.52 10.65
C GLY A 188 12.71 16.50 10.49
N ILE A 189 11.62 16.08 9.86
CA ILE A 189 10.40 16.88 9.77
C ILE A 189 9.56 16.59 11.02
N GLU A 190 9.37 17.59 11.88
CA GLU A 190 8.60 17.44 13.10
C GLU A 190 7.10 17.28 12.81
N THR A 191 6.52 16.21 13.33
CA THR A 191 5.10 15.91 13.19
C THR A 191 4.47 15.54 14.53
N VAL A 192 3.21 15.92 14.72
CA VAL A 192 2.41 15.57 15.91
C VAL A 192 1.05 15.07 15.45
N PHE A 193 0.61 13.94 15.98
CA PHE A 193 -0.72 13.42 15.74
C PHE A 193 -1.41 13.14 17.09
N VAL A 194 -2.35 13.99 17.46
CA VAL A 194 -3.09 13.89 18.72
C VAL A 194 -4.58 13.98 18.44
N ASN A 195 -5.33 13.03 18.94
CA ASN A 195 -6.76 12.89 18.69
C ASN A 195 -7.05 12.80 17.18
N GLN A 196 -7.65 13.85 16.61
CA GLN A 196 -7.99 13.94 15.17
C GLN A 196 -7.20 15.04 14.46
N ILE A 197 -6.17 15.61 15.08
CA ILE A 197 -5.38 16.71 14.54
C ILE A 197 -3.96 16.24 14.26
N ILE A 198 -3.53 16.43 13.01
CA ILE A 198 -2.15 16.20 12.61
C ILE A 198 -1.51 17.56 12.32
N LYS A 199 -0.37 17.82 12.94
CA LYS A 199 0.43 19.04 12.71
C LYS A 199 1.79 18.66 12.15
N VAL A 200 2.20 19.35 11.10
CA VAL A 200 3.50 19.22 10.46
C VAL A 200 4.18 20.59 10.48
N LYS A 201 5.39 20.65 11.05
CA LYS A 201 6.18 21.87 11.01
C LYS A 201 6.91 22.04 9.67
N PRO A 202 7.19 23.29 9.26
CA PRO A 202 7.97 23.53 8.05
C PRO A 202 9.42 23.07 8.25
N LEU A 203 10.00 22.47 7.21
CA LEU A 203 11.42 22.14 7.15
C LEU A 203 12.11 23.06 6.13
N LYS A 204 12.97 23.98 6.60
CA LYS A 204 13.67 24.93 5.74
C LYS A 204 14.81 24.28 4.96
N GLN A 205 15.56 23.39 5.61
CA GLN A 205 16.72 22.73 5.03
C GLN A 205 16.82 21.29 5.57
N SER A 206 16.99 20.32 4.68
CA SER A 206 17.27 18.93 5.07
C SER A 206 18.78 18.71 5.26
N LYS A 207 19.13 17.79 6.14
CA LYS A 207 20.51 17.29 6.26
C LYS A 207 20.71 16.19 5.20
N LYS A 208 21.97 15.95 4.79
CA LYS A 208 22.30 14.81 3.95
C LYS A 208 21.97 13.50 4.71
N GLN A 209 21.14 12.67 4.12
CA GLN A 209 20.66 11.44 4.73
C GLN A 209 20.67 10.28 3.75
N TYR A 210 20.89 9.09 4.27
CA TYR A 210 20.80 7.84 3.54
C TYR A 210 19.67 7.01 4.14
N VAL A 211 18.70 6.65 3.33
CA VAL A 211 17.52 5.89 3.74
C VAL A 211 17.48 4.59 2.94
N ILE A 212 17.43 3.47 3.65
CA ILE A 212 17.20 2.15 3.05
C ILE A 212 15.72 1.83 3.23
N VAL A 213 15.01 1.70 2.13
CA VAL A 213 13.59 1.28 2.13
C VAL A 213 13.52 -0.16 2.63
N GLU A 214 12.65 -0.42 3.59
CA GLU A 214 12.36 -1.77 4.02
C GLU A 214 11.69 -2.56 2.89
N SER A 215 12.02 -3.86 2.75
CA SER A 215 11.36 -4.72 1.76
C SER A 215 9.86 -4.84 2.03
N ASP A 216 9.10 -5.10 0.98
CA ASP A 216 7.64 -5.01 1.00
C ASP A 216 7.00 -6.20 1.74
N TRP A 217 6.29 -5.92 2.84
CA TRP A 217 5.60 -6.93 3.63
C TRP A 217 4.38 -7.53 2.90
N SER A 218 3.70 -6.77 2.04
CA SER A 218 2.63 -7.33 1.20
C SER A 218 3.21 -8.39 0.27
N SER A 219 4.40 -8.15 -0.31
CA SER A 219 5.13 -9.13 -1.13
C SER A 219 5.61 -10.32 -0.30
N ALA A 220 6.04 -10.11 0.96
CA ALA A 220 6.40 -11.20 1.86
C ALA A 220 5.25 -12.18 2.07
N SER A 221 3.99 -11.72 2.02
CA SER A 221 2.81 -12.56 2.26
C SER A 221 2.71 -13.75 1.33
N TYR A 222 3.18 -13.62 0.09
CA TYR A 222 3.23 -14.74 -0.87
C TYR A 222 4.20 -15.83 -0.41
N PHE A 223 5.35 -15.45 0.13
CA PHE A 223 6.34 -16.41 0.64
C PHE A 223 5.90 -17.03 1.95
N TYR A 224 5.19 -16.29 2.80
CA TYR A 224 4.51 -16.84 3.95
C TYR A 224 3.50 -17.92 3.54
N SER A 225 2.71 -17.67 2.50
CA SER A 225 1.74 -18.63 1.94
C SER A 225 2.44 -19.90 1.42
N ILE A 226 3.51 -19.72 0.63
CA ILE A 226 4.31 -20.84 0.10
C ILE A 226 4.86 -21.69 1.25
N VAL A 227 5.46 -21.09 2.27
CA VAL A 227 6.01 -21.83 3.43
C VAL A 227 4.90 -22.51 4.21
N ALA A 228 3.75 -21.88 4.40
CA ALA A 228 2.61 -22.48 5.11
C ALA A 228 2.07 -23.72 4.41
N LEU A 229 2.07 -23.73 3.08
CA LEU A 229 1.59 -24.83 2.24
C LEU A 229 2.65 -25.93 1.98
N SER A 230 3.91 -25.68 2.36
CA SER A 230 5.01 -26.61 2.17
C SER A 230 5.13 -27.61 3.33
N GLU A 231 6.01 -28.62 3.18
CA GLU A 231 6.32 -29.61 4.21
C GLU A 231 7.02 -28.99 5.43
N ILE A 232 6.87 -29.64 6.58
CA ILE A 232 7.58 -29.25 7.82
C ILE A 232 9.09 -29.28 7.56
N GLY A 233 9.75 -28.22 8.03
CA GLY A 233 11.18 -27.99 7.82
C GLY A 233 11.51 -27.15 6.59
N SER A 234 10.51 -26.76 5.78
CA SER A 234 10.70 -25.74 4.72
C SER A 234 11.06 -24.39 5.34
N GLU A 235 12.01 -23.69 4.69
CA GLU A 235 12.56 -22.43 5.16
C GLU A 235 12.78 -21.46 3.99
N ILE A 236 12.28 -20.23 4.13
CA ILE A 236 12.57 -19.13 3.20
C ILE A 236 13.15 -17.96 3.99
N ARG A 237 14.25 -17.41 3.50
CA ARG A 237 14.91 -16.23 4.03
C ARG A 237 14.65 -15.05 3.12
N LEU A 238 14.13 -13.95 3.69
CA LEU A 238 13.82 -12.71 3.00
C LEU A 238 14.70 -11.60 3.54
N SER A 239 15.33 -10.82 2.64
CA SER A 239 16.30 -9.78 3.02
C SER A 239 15.65 -8.41 3.19
N SER A 240 16.32 -7.51 3.93
CA SER A 240 15.99 -6.10 4.11
C SER A 240 14.69 -5.82 4.86
N TYR A 241 14.38 -6.63 5.87
CA TYR A 241 13.26 -6.45 6.79
C TYR A 241 13.71 -5.94 8.16
N LYS A 242 12.82 -5.22 8.83
CA LYS A 242 13.02 -4.69 10.20
C LYS A 242 12.13 -5.44 11.18
N LYS A 243 12.64 -5.70 12.38
CA LYS A 243 11.84 -6.31 13.45
C LYS A 243 10.69 -5.39 13.89
N GLU A 244 10.96 -4.08 13.93
CA GLU A 244 10.00 -3.04 14.21
C GLU A 244 9.66 -2.31 12.90
N SER A 245 8.76 -2.92 12.12
CA SER A 245 8.34 -2.38 10.83
C SER A 245 7.26 -1.31 11.00
N ILE A 246 7.32 -0.28 10.15
CA ILE A 246 6.26 0.72 10.02
C ILE A 246 5.17 0.29 9.03
N GLN A 247 5.33 -0.85 8.35
CA GLN A 247 4.34 -1.40 7.43
C GLN A 247 3.29 -2.20 8.21
N GLY A 248 2.01 -1.89 7.99
CA GLY A 248 0.89 -2.57 8.66
C GLY A 248 0.86 -4.08 8.42
N ASP A 249 1.33 -4.50 7.24
CA ASP A 249 1.33 -5.90 6.81
C ASP A 249 2.36 -6.76 7.55
N ALA A 250 3.26 -6.17 8.35
CA ALA A 250 4.15 -6.92 9.25
C ALA A 250 3.40 -7.78 10.29
N ILE A 251 2.09 -7.55 10.46
CA ILE A 251 1.20 -8.41 11.26
C ILE A 251 1.19 -9.88 10.77
N LEU A 252 1.65 -10.15 9.53
CA LEU A 252 1.88 -11.51 9.01
C LEU A 252 2.63 -12.41 9.98
N VAL A 253 3.61 -11.85 10.70
CA VAL A 253 4.39 -12.57 11.71
C VAL A 253 3.49 -13.26 12.74
N SER A 254 2.43 -12.61 13.18
CA SER A 254 1.48 -13.17 14.15
C SER A 254 0.42 -14.05 13.48
N ILE A 255 -0.07 -13.66 12.31
CA ILE A 255 -1.13 -14.39 11.60
C ILE A 255 -0.64 -15.76 11.15
N TYR A 256 0.55 -15.83 10.56
CA TYR A 256 1.05 -17.10 10.00
C TYR A 256 1.51 -18.12 11.03
N LYS A 257 1.62 -17.75 12.30
CA LYS A 257 1.72 -18.72 13.41
C LYS A 257 0.52 -19.67 13.43
N HIS A 258 -0.66 -19.17 13.09
CA HIS A 258 -1.87 -20.00 12.99
C HIS A 258 -1.80 -21.04 11.86
N PHE A 259 -0.95 -20.83 10.88
CA PHE A 259 -0.70 -21.75 9.76
C PHE A 259 0.56 -22.61 9.96
N GLY A 260 1.18 -22.55 11.16
CA GLY A 260 2.36 -23.35 11.51
C GLY A 260 3.68 -22.79 10.98
N VAL A 261 3.73 -21.50 10.66
CA VAL A 261 4.95 -20.80 10.23
C VAL A 261 5.52 -20.00 11.40
N GLU A 262 6.74 -20.33 11.79
CA GLU A 262 7.54 -19.53 12.72
C GLU A 262 8.33 -18.47 11.96
N THR A 263 8.41 -17.29 12.53
CA THR A 263 9.19 -16.16 11.98
C THR A 263 10.27 -15.75 12.97
N THR A 264 11.52 -15.73 12.52
CA THR A 264 12.66 -15.23 13.29
C THR A 264 13.39 -14.14 12.51
N PHE A 265 14.10 -13.27 13.24
CA PHE A 265 14.88 -12.19 12.67
C PHE A 265 16.36 -12.41 12.94
N SER A 266 17.18 -12.31 11.90
CA SER A 266 18.64 -12.36 11.97
C SER A 266 19.20 -11.11 11.27
N GLY A 267 19.52 -10.07 12.05
CA GLY A 267 19.82 -8.75 11.49
C GLY A 267 18.64 -8.21 10.69
N SER A 268 18.88 -7.88 9.43
CA SER A 268 17.84 -7.43 8.47
C SER A 268 17.18 -8.57 7.68
N THR A 269 17.45 -9.84 8.02
CA THR A 269 16.85 -11.00 7.37
C THR A 269 15.71 -11.54 8.21
N VAL A 270 14.55 -11.74 7.57
CA VAL A 270 13.42 -12.49 8.11
C VAL A 270 13.53 -13.94 7.64
N VAL A 271 13.44 -14.87 8.58
CA VAL A 271 13.44 -16.32 8.31
C VAL A 271 12.05 -16.87 8.60
N LEU A 272 11.42 -17.42 7.58
CA LEU A 272 10.12 -18.07 7.63
C LEU A 272 10.35 -19.59 7.63
N LYS A 273 9.87 -20.27 8.66
CA LYS A 273 10.06 -21.72 8.76
C LYS A 273 8.74 -22.44 9.08
N LYS A 274 8.40 -23.47 8.30
CA LYS A 274 7.31 -24.37 8.62
C LYS A 274 7.74 -25.32 9.73
N VAL A 275 7.16 -25.16 10.92
CA VAL A 275 7.56 -25.92 12.11
C VAL A 275 6.56 -27.00 12.52
N ILE A 276 5.27 -26.79 12.23
CA ILE A 276 4.19 -27.74 12.54
C ILE A 276 3.10 -27.68 11.45
N GLN A 277 2.31 -28.74 11.34
CA GLN A 277 1.02 -28.65 10.64
C GLN A 277 0.04 -27.84 11.46
N SER A 278 -0.78 -27.05 10.77
CA SER A 278 -1.82 -26.28 11.46
C SER A 278 -2.93 -27.22 11.97
N ASN A 279 -3.28 -27.07 13.23
CA ASN A 279 -4.44 -27.76 13.83
C ASN A 279 -5.68 -26.84 13.86
N ASN A 280 -5.58 -25.61 13.37
CA ASN A 280 -6.69 -24.70 13.30
C ASN A 280 -7.71 -25.18 12.26
N LYS A 281 -8.98 -25.15 12.62
CA LYS A 281 -10.08 -25.46 11.70
C LYS A 281 -10.80 -24.21 11.23
N HIS A 282 -10.66 -23.12 11.97
CA HIS A 282 -11.29 -21.84 11.69
C HIS A 282 -10.39 -20.69 12.09
N LEU A 283 -10.36 -19.64 11.27
CA LEU A 283 -9.59 -18.43 11.51
C LEU A 283 -10.49 -17.19 11.34
N LYS A 284 -10.59 -16.34 12.36
CA LYS A 284 -11.30 -15.08 12.30
C LYS A 284 -10.35 -13.91 12.51
N LEU A 285 -10.27 -12.99 11.54
CA LEU A 285 -9.34 -11.86 11.57
C LEU A 285 -10.03 -10.54 11.20
N ASP A 286 -9.69 -9.49 11.94
CA ASP A 286 -9.97 -8.11 11.54
C ASP A 286 -8.73 -7.51 10.85
N LEU A 287 -8.85 -7.28 9.55
CA LEU A 287 -7.78 -6.79 8.67
C LEU A 287 -7.95 -5.28 8.34
N ASN A 288 -8.70 -4.52 9.12
CA ASN A 288 -8.83 -3.06 8.93
C ASN A 288 -7.48 -2.34 8.83
N LYS A 289 -6.45 -2.86 9.51
CA LYS A 289 -5.10 -2.28 9.53
C LYS A 289 -4.17 -2.82 8.44
N ALA A 290 -4.51 -3.96 7.82
CA ALA A 290 -3.70 -4.64 6.81
C ALA A 290 -4.59 -5.36 5.77
N PRO A 291 -5.49 -4.65 5.08
CA PRO A 291 -6.43 -5.30 4.16
C PRO A 291 -5.73 -5.89 2.93
N ASP A 292 -4.56 -5.40 2.55
CA ASP A 292 -3.87 -5.80 1.33
C ASP A 292 -3.30 -7.23 1.37
N ILE A 293 -3.24 -7.87 2.55
CA ILE A 293 -2.82 -9.28 2.71
C ILE A 293 -3.99 -10.27 2.78
N ALA A 294 -5.23 -9.81 2.68
CA ALA A 294 -6.40 -10.68 2.77
C ALA A 294 -6.41 -11.78 1.71
N GLN A 295 -5.95 -11.47 0.49
CA GLN A 295 -5.92 -12.44 -0.61
C GLN A 295 -5.01 -13.62 -0.29
N THR A 296 -3.79 -13.36 0.18
CA THR A 296 -2.83 -14.42 0.51
C THR A 296 -3.28 -15.25 1.70
N ILE A 297 -3.93 -14.62 2.70
CA ILE A 297 -4.51 -15.34 3.85
C ILE A 297 -5.64 -16.26 3.40
N ALA A 298 -6.57 -15.78 2.55
CA ALA A 298 -7.67 -16.59 2.03
C ALA A 298 -7.16 -17.78 1.19
N VAL A 299 -6.19 -17.54 0.31
CA VAL A 299 -5.56 -18.61 -0.51
C VAL A 299 -4.85 -19.64 0.38
N THR A 300 -4.11 -19.18 1.40
CA THR A 300 -3.43 -20.08 2.36
C THR A 300 -4.45 -20.90 3.13
N SER A 301 -5.51 -20.28 3.63
CA SER A 301 -6.59 -20.96 4.36
C SER A 301 -7.25 -22.03 3.49
N PHE A 302 -7.57 -21.69 2.24
CA PHE A 302 -8.14 -22.61 1.28
C PHE A 302 -7.22 -23.81 1.01
N GLY A 303 -5.94 -23.58 0.72
CA GLY A 303 -4.96 -24.64 0.45
C GLY A 303 -4.69 -25.55 1.65
N LEU A 304 -4.93 -25.07 2.88
CA LEU A 304 -4.81 -25.87 4.11
C LEU A 304 -6.14 -26.49 4.57
N GLY A 305 -7.25 -26.26 3.87
CA GLY A 305 -8.58 -26.74 4.26
C GLY A 305 -9.14 -26.07 5.53
N ILE A 306 -8.67 -24.84 5.85
CA ILE A 306 -9.07 -24.07 7.03
C ILE A 306 -10.15 -23.07 6.63
N SER A 307 -11.29 -23.08 7.32
CA SER A 307 -12.30 -22.02 7.14
C SER A 307 -11.80 -20.67 7.66
N CYS A 308 -12.20 -19.56 7.02
CA CYS A 308 -11.84 -18.25 7.55
C CYS A 308 -12.94 -17.19 7.38
N GLU A 309 -12.96 -16.26 8.32
CA GLU A 309 -13.76 -15.04 8.31
C GLU A 309 -12.80 -13.85 8.38
N LEU A 310 -12.69 -13.09 7.27
CA LEU A 310 -11.83 -11.92 7.16
C LEU A 310 -12.71 -10.66 7.11
N LEU A 311 -12.52 -9.77 8.08
CA LEU A 311 -13.29 -8.54 8.27
C LEU A 311 -12.43 -7.31 7.95
N GLY A 312 -13.08 -6.14 7.78
CA GLY A 312 -12.37 -4.87 7.58
C GLY A 312 -11.86 -4.65 6.15
N LEU A 313 -12.47 -5.28 5.14
CA LEU A 313 -12.00 -5.33 3.76
C LEU A 313 -12.63 -4.28 2.83
N HIS A 314 -13.35 -3.29 3.36
CA HIS A 314 -14.13 -2.31 2.59
C HIS A 314 -13.30 -1.56 1.52
N THR A 315 -11.99 -1.38 1.73
CA THR A 315 -11.12 -0.68 0.77
C THR A 315 -10.75 -1.53 -0.44
N LEU A 316 -10.91 -2.85 -0.40
CA LEU A 316 -10.50 -3.76 -1.48
C LEU A 316 -11.38 -3.67 -2.72
N LYS A 317 -12.64 -3.24 -2.57
CA LYS A 317 -13.59 -3.06 -3.69
C LYS A 317 -13.25 -1.89 -4.62
N ILE A 318 -12.54 -0.88 -4.10
CA ILE A 318 -12.23 0.38 -4.82
C ILE A 318 -10.77 0.48 -5.26
N LYS A 319 -10.06 -0.64 -5.27
CA LYS A 319 -8.68 -0.74 -5.76
C LYS A 319 -8.65 -0.79 -7.31
N GLU A 320 -7.56 -1.27 -7.88
CA GLU A 320 -7.37 -1.45 -9.32
C GLU A 320 -8.44 -2.34 -9.95
N THR A 321 -8.93 -3.32 -9.17
CA THR A 321 -10.12 -4.15 -9.42
C THR A 321 -10.93 -4.29 -8.13
N ASP A 322 -12.15 -4.84 -8.19
CA ASP A 322 -12.82 -5.37 -6.99
C ASP A 322 -12.12 -6.68 -6.60
N ARG A 323 -11.17 -6.57 -5.65
CA ARG A 323 -10.33 -7.70 -5.23
C ARG A 323 -11.13 -8.79 -4.53
N LEU A 324 -12.24 -8.46 -3.87
CA LEU A 324 -13.09 -9.44 -3.19
C LEU A 324 -13.84 -10.29 -4.22
N GLU A 325 -14.44 -9.65 -5.21
CA GLU A 325 -15.15 -10.34 -6.30
C GLU A 325 -14.19 -11.18 -7.14
N ALA A 326 -13.02 -10.63 -7.49
CA ALA A 326 -11.99 -11.37 -8.22
C ALA A 326 -11.54 -12.63 -7.46
N LEU A 327 -11.27 -12.48 -6.14
CA LEU A 327 -10.86 -13.60 -5.30
C LEU A 327 -11.96 -14.66 -5.18
N GLN A 328 -13.21 -14.26 -5.02
CA GLN A 328 -14.36 -15.16 -5.00
C GLN A 328 -14.46 -15.95 -6.32
N LYS A 329 -14.43 -15.23 -7.46
CA LYS A 329 -14.50 -15.83 -8.80
C LYS A 329 -13.40 -16.88 -9.01
N GLU A 330 -12.16 -16.53 -8.70
CA GLU A 330 -11.01 -17.39 -9.00
C GLU A 330 -10.90 -18.57 -8.04
N LEU A 331 -11.15 -18.38 -6.73
CA LEU A 331 -11.13 -19.50 -5.79
C LEU A 331 -12.31 -20.47 -5.99
N THR A 332 -13.48 -20.00 -6.42
CA THR A 332 -14.61 -20.86 -6.75
C THR A 332 -14.27 -21.82 -7.89
N LYS A 333 -13.50 -21.41 -8.90
CA LYS A 333 -13.01 -22.31 -9.97
C LYS A 333 -12.17 -23.46 -9.40
N LEU A 334 -11.39 -23.18 -8.34
CA LEU A 334 -10.57 -24.17 -7.65
C LEU A 334 -11.37 -25.10 -6.71
N GLY A 335 -12.67 -24.86 -6.54
CA GLY A 335 -13.57 -25.65 -5.69
C GLY A 335 -13.87 -25.01 -4.33
N ALA A 336 -13.49 -23.75 -4.09
CA ALA A 336 -13.77 -23.08 -2.82
C ALA A 336 -15.25 -22.70 -2.68
N HIS A 337 -15.80 -22.94 -1.48
CA HIS A 337 -17.06 -22.34 -1.03
C HIS A 337 -16.75 -21.00 -0.34
N ILE A 338 -16.86 -19.93 -1.10
CA ILE A 338 -16.47 -18.60 -0.67
C ILE A 338 -17.60 -17.60 -0.94
N SER A 339 -17.86 -16.73 0.04
CA SER A 339 -18.79 -15.63 -0.09
C SER A 339 -18.16 -14.32 0.36
N VAL A 340 -18.56 -13.22 -0.27
CA VAL A 340 -18.04 -11.88 0.04
C VAL A 340 -19.18 -10.90 0.25
N THR A 341 -18.92 -9.90 1.10
CA THR A 341 -19.78 -8.75 1.30
C THR A 341 -19.07 -7.47 0.88
N ASN A 342 -19.60 -6.33 1.25
CA ASN A 342 -18.91 -5.05 1.00
C ASN A 342 -17.62 -4.86 1.82
N ASN A 343 -17.44 -5.60 2.93
CA ASN A 343 -16.33 -5.40 3.85
C ASN A 343 -15.76 -6.67 4.45
N SER A 344 -16.19 -7.85 3.99
CA SER A 344 -15.78 -9.13 4.55
C SER A 344 -15.72 -10.23 3.50
N LEU A 345 -15.00 -11.30 3.86
CA LEU A 345 -14.88 -12.54 3.10
C LEU A 345 -15.08 -13.71 4.06
N TYR A 346 -15.85 -14.68 3.63
CA TYR A 346 -16.11 -15.94 4.33
C TYR A 346 -15.72 -17.09 3.44
N LEU A 347 -14.85 -17.96 3.94
CA LEU A 347 -14.41 -19.19 3.27
C LEU A 347 -14.76 -20.36 4.17
N GLU A 348 -15.48 -21.34 3.62
CA GLU A 348 -15.74 -22.61 4.29
C GLU A 348 -14.53 -23.53 4.21
N SER A 349 -14.41 -24.45 5.17
CA SER A 349 -13.40 -25.50 5.07
C SER A 349 -13.73 -26.41 3.90
N ASN A 350 -12.74 -26.66 3.04
CA ASN A 350 -12.90 -27.56 1.89
C ASN A 350 -11.68 -28.47 1.76
N SER A 351 -11.92 -29.72 1.42
CA SER A 351 -10.88 -30.71 1.17
C SER A 351 -10.68 -31.03 -0.32
N ILE A 352 -11.48 -30.46 -1.20
CA ILE A 352 -11.45 -30.75 -2.64
C ILE A 352 -10.81 -29.59 -3.39
N LEU A 353 -9.72 -29.88 -4.09
CA LEU A 353 -9.05 -28.94 -4.99
C LEU A 353 -9.24 -29.40 -6.44
N HIS A 354 -9.80 -28.52 -7.27
CA HIS A 354 -9.89 -28.78 -8.70
C HIS A 354 -8.56 -28.49 -9.38
N ALA A 355 -8.04 -29.43 -10.14
CA ALA A 355 -6.82 -29.30 -10.94
C ALA A 355 -7.13 -28.76 -12.35
N ASN A 356 -6.09 -28.37 -13.07
CA ASN A 356 -6.16 -27.90 -14.48
C ASN A 356 -7.07 -26.69 -14.69
N ILE A 357 -7.07 -25.77 -13.75
CA ILE A 357 -7.89 -24.56 -13.77
C ILE A 357 -7.09 -23.39 -14.35
N SER A 358 -7.76 -22.55 -15.13
CA SER A 358 -7.21 -21.28 -15.63
C SER A 358 -7.61 -20.13 -14.70
N ILE A 359 -6.63 -19.47 -14.13
CA ILE A 359 -6.80 -18.26 -13.29
C ILE A 359 -6.65 -17.01 -14.15
N GLU A 360 -7.56 -16.08 -14.03
CA GLU A 360 -7.52 -14.77 -14.68
C GLU A 360 -6.95 -13.75 -13.70
N THR A 361 -5.94 -12.95 -14.15
CA THR A 361 -5.27 -11.94 -13.32
C THR A 361 -5.45 -10.54 -13.88
#